data_96aa0d1afb649ea75754c47cd1116efd
#
_entry.id   96aa0d1afb649ea75754c47cd1116efd
#
_cell.length_a   1.000
_cell.length_b   1.000
_cell.length_c   1.000
_cell.angle_alpha   90.00
_cell.angle_beta   90.00
_cell.angle_gamma   90.00
#
_symmetry.space_group_name_H-M   'P 1'
#
loop_
_entity.id
_entity.type
_entity.pdbx_description
1 polymer ?
#
loop_
_entity_poly.entity_id
_entity_poly.type
_entity_poly.pdbx_seq_one_letter_code
_entity_poly.pdbx_strand_id
1 'polypeptide(L)'
;MGETYVSKSQETPHVQRKATVVDQGKTNENSMRAKSALRTTQQFVERLNLPMKLINCHYAFDGKLITIQFSAEGRVDFRELVKQLSQEFNTRIELRQIGVRDETAIIGGIAMCGRPLCCAAFLKDFASINVKMAKEQDLSLTPSTISGICGRLKCCLKYEHEGYLELEAGMPRRGDCCECKEGRGRIIDRNLLTQKVVVQLDDTNRTVTCPKEEVTVIYPEKYKIQKKDKNEGGNGNNNNRDRNNHNNHGGNGKHPPKNNQNGGSNGNH
;
A
#
# COMPACT_ATOMS: atom_id res chain seq x y z
N MET A 1 3.15 0.59 30.38
CA MET A 1 4.55 0.85 30.02
C MET A 1 4.80 0.06 28.75
N GLY A 2 4.96 0.73 27.61
CA GLY A 2 5.18 0.06 26.32
C GLY A 2 6.65 -0.34 26.20
N GLU A 3 6.89 -1.60 25.94
CA GLU A 3 8.23 -2.07 25.56
C GLU A 3 8.60 -1.50 24.20
N THR A 4 9.69 -0.77 24.14
CA THR A 4 10.25 -0.29 22.87
C THR A 4 11.00 -1.46 22.21
N TYR A 5 10.42 -2.00 21.14
CA TYR A 5 11.10 -2.97 20.30
C TYR A 5 12.23 -2.29 19.53
N VAL A 6 13.45 -2.49 19.94
CA VAL A 6 14.63 -2.12 19.16
C VAL A 6 14.85 -3.22 18.12
N SER A 7 14.73 -2.86 16.84
CA SER A 7 15.07 -3.77 15.75
C SER A 7 16.55 -4.18 15.85
N LYS A 8 16.81 -5.47 15.98
CA LYS A 8 18.16 -6.05 16.15
C LYS A 8 19.03 -6.05 14.89
N SER A 9 18.59 -5.48 13.77
CA SER A 9 19.22 -5.75 12.47
C SER A 9 19.89 -4.56 11.77
N GLN A 10 20.03 -3.40 12.42
CA GLN A 10 20.81 -2.30 11.86
C GLN A 10 21.85 -1.83 12.86
N GLU A 11 23.14 -2.02 12.52
CA GLU A 11 24.22 -1.35 13.20
C GLU A 11 24.02 0.17 13.04
N THR A 12 23.59 0.82 14.10
CA THR A 12 23.47 2.28 14.12
C THR A 12 24.88 2.89 14.20
N PRO A 13 25.17 3.93 13.40
CA PRO A 13 26.45 4.63 13.49
C PRO A 13 26.72 5.13 14.91
N HIS A 14 27.95 5.00 15.38
CA HIS A 14 28.34 5.49 16.67
C HIS A 14 28.22 7.00 16.77
N VAL A 15 27.63 7.50 17.86
CA VAL A 15 27.61 8.92 18.17
C VAL A 15 29.03 9.38 18.50
N GLN A 16 29.57 10.30 17.70
CA GLN A 16 30.94 10.80 17.88
C GLN A 16 31.04 11.75 19.06
N ARG A 17 30.13 12.74 19.15
CA ARG A 17 30.06 13.73 20.20
C ARG A 17 28.71 14.44 20.25
N LYS A 18 28.44 15.16 21.32
CA LYS A 18 27.30 16.07 21.42
C LYS A 18 27.52 17.30 20.52
N ALA A 19 26.46 17.77 19.85
CA ALA A 19 26.50 18.97 19.02
C ALA A 19 26.84 20.22 19.85
N THR A 20 27.73 21.05 19.31
CA THR A 20 28.11 22.35 19.89
C THR A 20 27.15 23.45 19.41
N VAL A 21 27.23 24.64 20.02
CA VAL A 21 26.47 25.81 19.58
C VAL A 21 26.83 26.21 18.14
N VAL A 22 28.09 26.02 17.74
CA VAL A 22 28.55 26.25 16.36
C VAL A 22 27.88 25.27 15.38
N ASP A 23 27.77 23.99 15.75
CA ASP A 23 27.10 23.00 14.91
C ASP A 23 25.62 23.31 14.74
N GLN A 24 24.95 23.80 15.81
CA GLN A 24 23.56 24.21 15.76
C GLN A 24 23.39 25.47 14.88
N GLY A 25 24.28 26.43 14.98
CA GLY A 25 24.31 27.62 14.13
C GLY A 25 24.41 27.26 12.66
N LYS A 26 25.35 26.34 12.30
CA LYS A 26 25.54 25.87 10.94
C LYS A 26 24.32 25.08 10.41
N THR A 27 23.69 24.29 11.25
CA THR A 27 22.46 23.58 10.89
C THR A 27 21.31 24.54 10.58
N ASN A 28 21.16 25.59 11.41
CA ASN A 28 20.15 26.64 11.18
C ASN A 28 20.42 27.41 9.89
N GLU A 29 21.69 27.78 9.64
CA GLU A 29 22.09 28.41 8.37
C GLU A 29 21.76 27.54 7.17
N ASN A 30 22.14 26.26 7.20
CA ASN A 30 21.83 25.31 6.14
C ASN A 30 20.31 25.16 5.93
N SER A 31 19.52 25.19 7.00
CA SER A 31 18.06 25.15 6.91
C SER A 31 17.48 26.39 6.21
N MET A 32 18.02 27.57 6.51
CA MET A 32 17.63 28.82 5.82
C MET A 32 18.03 28.79 4.34
N ARG A 33 19.26 28.37 4.05
CA ARG A 33 19.75 28.18 2.67
C ARG A 33 18.89 27.19 1.90
N ALA A 34 18.48 26.08 2.53
CA ALA A 34 17.63 25.09 1.91
C ALA A 34 16.26 25.65 1.49
N LYS A 35 15.65 26.47 2.33
CA LYS A 35 14.37 27.15 1.98
C LYS A 35 14.53 28.09 0.79
N SER A 36 15.62 28.84 0.73
CA SER A 36 15.93 29.72 -0.42
C SER A 36 16.19 28.89 -1.67
N ALA A 37 17.03 27.84 -1.58
CA ALA A 37 17.34 26.96 -2.68
C ALA A 37 16.09 26.25 -3.25
N LEU A 38 15.14 25.87 -2.39
CA LEU A 38 13.87 25.27 -2.83
C LEU A 38 13.06 26.25 -3.69
N ARG A 39 12.98 27.52 -3.29
CA ARG A 39 12.28 28.57 -4.04
C ARG A 39 12.94 28.83 -5.40
N THR A 40 14.27 28.96 -5.39
CA THR A 40 15.03 29.12 -6.64
C THR A 40 14.85 27.93 -7.56
N THR A 41 14.93 26.70 -7.02
CA THR A 41 14.70 25.49 -7.81
C THR A 41 13.29 25.44 -8.42
N GLN A 42 12.28 25.91 -7.67
CA GLN A 42 10.90 25.98 -8.17
C GLN A 42 10.80 26.88 -9.41
N GLN A 43 11.49 28.04 -9.41
CA GLN A 43 11.53 28.93 -10.58
C GLN A 43 12.18 28.26 -11.81
N PHE A 44 13.23 27.46 -11.60
CA PHE A 44 13.85 26.70 -12.69
C PHE A 44 12.93 25.59 -13.22
N VAL A 45 12.24 24.88 -12.33
CA VAL A 45 11.26 23.83 -12.72
C VAL A 45 10.14 24.43 -13.56
N GLU A 46 9.60 25.59 -13.17
CA GLU A 46 8.56 26.30 -13.91
C GLU A 46 9.07 26.81 -15.27
N ARG A 47 10.29 27.39 -15.31
CA ARG A 47 10.92 27.85 -16.55
C ARG A 47 11.14 26.72 -17.56
N LEU A 48 11.56 25.56 -17.07
CA LEU A 48 11.80 24.35 -17.91
C LEU A 48 10.53 23.55 -18.13
N ASN A 49 9.37 23.97 -17.58
CA ASN A 49 8.07 23.31 -17.68
C ASN A 49 8.14 21.80 -17.33
N LEU A 50 8.84 21.46 -16.26
CA LEU A 50 9.02 20.07 -15.85
C LEU A 50 7.81 19.57 -15.04
N PRO A 51 7.24 18.38 -15.33
CA PRO A 51 6.08 17.82 -14.63
C PRO A 51 6.51 17.18 -13.32
N MET A 52 7.02 18.00 -12.38
CA MET A 52 7.51 17.57 -11.08
C MET A 52 7.10 18.57 -10.00
N LYS A 53 6.82 18.04 -8.81
CA LYS A 53 6.49 18.83 -7.61
C LYS A 53 7.64 18.72 -6.62
N LEU A 54 8.23 19.84 -6.26
CA LEU A 54 9.28 19.89 -5.24
C LEU A 54 8.64 19.73 -3.85
N ILE A 55 9.25 18.89 -3.01
CA ILE A 55 8.73 18.59 -1.67
C ILE A 55 9.64 19.16 -0.59
N ASN A 56 10.94 18.90 -0.69
CA ASN A 56 11.90 19.28 0.34
C ASN A 56 13.29 19.49 -0.27
N CYS A 57 14.10 20.31 0.40
CA CYS A 57 15.49 20.52 0.07
C CYS A 57 16.32 20.41 1.35
N HIS A 58 17.46 19.78 1.26
CA HIS A 58 18.37 19.58 2.38
C HIS A 58 19.81 19.78 1.96
N TYR A 59 20.55 20.59 2.71
CA TYR A 59 22.00 20.71 2.62
C TYR A 59 22.67 19.70 3.54
N ALA A 60 23.66 18.98 3.02
CA ALA A 60 24.56 18.21 3.87
C ALA A 60 25.24 19.13 4.88
N PHE A 61 25.62 18.64 6.04
CA PHE A 61 26.19 19.45 7.12
C PHE A 61 27.45 20.22 6.68
N ASP A 62 28.27 19.62 5.80
CA ASP A 62 29.46 20.24 5.22
C ASP A 62 29.16 21.28 4.14
N GLY A 63 27.92 21.41 3.69
CA GLY A 63 27.48 22.32 2.64
C GLY A 63 27.85 21.91 1.22
N LYS A 64 28.47 20.74 0.99
CA LYS A 64 28.98 20.30 -0.30
C LYS A 64 27.97 19.59 -1.18
N LEU A 65 26.83 19.19 -0.62
CA LEU A 65 25.79 18.47 -1.30
C LEU A 65 24.41 19.08 -0.97
N ILE A 66 23.62 19.26 -2.01
CA ILE A 66 22.19 19.62 -1.89
C ILE A 66 21.37 18.45 -2.38
N THR A 67 20.54 17.89 -1.53
CA THR A 67 19.56 16.88 -1.89
C THR A 67 18.18 17.53 -2.03
N ILE A 68 17.58 17.46 -3.21
CA ILE A 68 16.25 17.99 -3.49
C ILE A 68 15.30 16.81 -3.72
N GLN A 69 14.27 16.72 -2.91
CA GLN A 69 13.26 15.69 -2.99
C GLN A 69 12.06 16.21 -3.78
N PHE A 70 11.60 15.39 -4.74
CA PHE A 70 10.47 15.72 -5.59
C PHE A 70 9.56 14.53 -5.81
N SER A 71 8.29 14.78 -6.12
CA SER A 71 7.34 13.78 -6.62
C SER A 71 6.98 14.06 -8.07
N ALA A 72 6.75 13.00 -8.85
CA ALA A 72 6.28 13.05 -10.22
C ALA A 72 5.52 11.78 -10.56
N GLU A 73 4.53 11.87 -11.46
CA GLU A 73 3.74 10.71 -11.89
C GLU A 73 4.52 9.75 -12.80
N GLY A 74 5.55 10.25 -13.49
CA GLY A 74 6.36 9.49 -14.42
C GLY A 74 7.84 9.80 -14.36
N ARG A 75 8.56 9.39 -15.40
CA ARG A 75 9.97 9.74 -15.56
C ARG A 75 10.08 11.18 -16.02
N VAL A 76 10.92 11.96 -15.36
CA VAL A 76 11.22 13.35 -15.70
C VAL A 76 12.67 13.43 -16.18
N ASP A 77 12.92 14.11 -17.30
CA ASP A 77 14.28 14.43 -17.71
C ASP A 77 14.72 15.74 -17.06
N PHE A 78 15.54 15.61 -16.04
CA PHE A 78 16.02 16.73 -15.24
C PHE A 78 17.51 17.09 -15.51
N ARG A 79 18.11 16.63 -16.60
CA ARG A 79 19.55 16.86 -16.90
C ARG A 79 19.87 18.34 -16.99
N GLU A 80 19.05 19.08 -17.72
CA GLU A 80 19.21 20.52 -17.86
C GLU A 80 18.99 21.26 -16.54
N LEU A 81 17.99 20.83 -15.75
CA LEU A 81 17.74 21.36 -14.42
C LEU A 81 18.96 21.19 -13.51
N VAL A 82 19.55 19.99 -13.46
CA VAL A 82 20.75 19.74 -12.63
C VAL A 82 21.91 20.62 -13.06
N LYS A 83 22.12 20.79 -14.35
CA LYS A 83 23.20 21.64 -14.89
C LYS A 83 23.03 23.09 -14.44
N GLN A 84 21.84 23.66 -14.61
CA GLN A 84 21.55 25.05 -14.24
C GLN A 84 21.65 25.25 -12.72
N LEU A 85 21.09 24.31 -11.92
CA LEU A 85 21.18 24.38 -10.46
C LEU A 85 22.62 24.25 -9.95
N SER A 86 23.45 23.38 -10.59
CA SER A 86 24.86 23.24 -10.20
C SER A 86 25.65 24.52 -10.46
N GLN A 87 25.35 25.25 -11.52
CA GLN A 87 25.93 26.55 -11.82
C GLN A 87 25.46 27.62 -10.83
N GLU A 88 24.18 27.65 -10.49
CA GLU A 88 23.59 28.63 -9.58
C GLU A 88 24.12 28.47 -8.14
N PHE A 89 24.12 27.23 -7.64
CA PHE A 89 24.50 26.98 -6.25
C PHE A 89 25.99 26.67 -6.05
N ASN A 90 26.74 26.49 -7.14
CA ASN A 90 28.14 26.08 -7.12
C ASN A 90 28.40 24.89 -6.18
N THR A 91 27.48 23.94 -6.16
CA THR A 91 27.42 22.82 -5.22
C THR A 91 26.91 21.59 -5.96
N ARG A 92 27.32 20.39 -5.52
CA ARG A 92 26.79 19.14 -6.05
C ARG A 92 25.30 19.01 -5.76
N ILE A 93 24.50 18.71 -6.79
CA ILE A 93 23.05 18.55 -6.70
C ILE A 93 22.70 17.08 -6.83
N GLU A 94 21.85 16.60 -5.93
CA GLU A 94 21.20 15.30 -5.99
C GLU A 94 19.68 15.49 -6.04
N LEU A 95 19.06 15.08 -7.16
CA LEU A 95 17.61 15.04 -7.31
C LEU A 95 17.09 13.65 -6.94
N ARG A 96 16.22 13.56 -5.94
CA ARG A 96 15.68 12.30 -5.45
C ARG A 96 14.16 12.26 -5.61
N GLN A 97 13.69 11.39 -6.49
CA GLN A 97 12.26 11.15 -6.62
C GLN A 97 11.77 10.32 -5.44
N ILE A 98 10.70 10.77 -4.81
CA ILE A 98 10.05 10.09 -3.67
C ILE A 98 8.64 9.64 -4.05
N GLY A 99 8.17 8.61 -3.35
CA GLY A 99 6.83 8.08 -3.53
C GLY A 99 5.76 8.95 -2.85
N VAL A 100 4.50 8.83 -3.28
CA VAL A 100 3.36 9.59 -2.72
C VAL A 100 3.17 9.38 -1.21
N ARG A 101 3.57 8.22 -0.67
CA ARG A 101 3.50 7.97 0.77
C ARG A 101 4.61 8.68 1.51
N ASP A 102 5.81 8.74 0.93
CA ASP A 102 6.95 9.46 1.52
C ASP A 102 6.72 10.97 1.48
N GLU A 103 6.14 11.48 0.37
CA GLU A 103 5.65 12.85 0.29
C GLU A 103 4.67 13.16 1.42
N THR A 104 3.66 12.30 1.60
CA THR A 104 2.67 12.44 2.66
C THR A 104 3.31 12.36 4.05
N ALA A 105 4.34 11.54 4.24
CA ALA A 105 5.05 11.40 5.51
C ALA A 105 5.87 12.67 5.85
N ILE A 106 6.46 13.32 4.84
CA ILE A 106 7.23 14.57 5.00
C ILE A 106 6.30 15.76 5.31
N ILE A 107 5.17 15.85 4.60
CA ILE A 107 4.16 16.90 4.84
C ILE A 107 3.51 16.72 6.20
N GLY A 108 3.28 15.48 6.62
CA GLY A 108 2.62 15.14 7.88
C GLY A 108 1.11 15.37 7.84
N GLY A 109 0.50 15.44 9.02
CA GLY A 109 -0.92 15.71 9.18
C GLY A 109 -1.63 14.74 10.12
N ILE A 110 -2.95 14.88 10.21
CA ILE A 110 -3.85 14.06 11.02
C ILE A 110 -4.64 13.13 10.10
N ALA A 111 -4.66 11.84 10.45
CA ALA A 111 -5.44 10.84 9.73
C ALA A 111 -6.92 10.93 10.13
N MET A 112 -7.78 10.25 9.36
CA MET A 112 -9.23 10.15 9.66
C MET A 112 -9.53 9.48 11.01
N CYS A 113 -8.59 8.72 11.58
CA CYS A 113 -8.69 8.14 12.93
C CYS A 113 -8.35 9.14 14.05
N GLY A 114 -8.08 10.43 13.74
CA GLY A 114 -7.75 11.47 14.70
C GLY A 114 -6.30 11.44 15.22
N ARG A 115 -5.47 10.50 14.76
CA ARG A 115 -4.05 10.38 15.15
C ARG A 115 -3.14 10.98 14.06
N PRO A 116 -1.89 11.35 14.40
CA PRO A 116 -0.89 11.66 13.39
C PRO A 116 -0.73 10.52 12.39
N LEU A 117 -0.39 10.84 11.14
CA LEU A 117 -0.19 9.84 10.09
C LEU A 117 0.85 8.80 10.52
N CYS A 118 0.52 7.51 10.40
CA CYS A 118 1.42 6.40 10.79
C CYS A 118 2.78 6.50 10.10
N CYS A 119 2.81 6.86 8.81
CA CYS A 119 4.03 7.05 8.03
C CYS A 119 4.88 8.25 8.49
N ALA A 120 4.26 9.28 9.04
CA ALA A 120 4.98 10.43 9.61
C ALA A 120 5.48 10.13 11.03
N ALA A 121 4.69 9.41 11.83
CA ALA A 121 4.96 9.19 13.26
C ALA A 121 5.96 8.05 13.50
N PHE A 122 5.59 6.81 13.22
CA PHE A 122 6.37 5.64 13.66
C PHE A 122 6.64 4.60 12.58
N LEU A 123 5.74 4.45 11.60
CA LEU A 123 5.83 3.39 10.60
C LEU A 123 6.75 3.81 9.46
N LYS A 124 7.94 3.23 9.40
CA LYS A 124 8.96 3.54 8.38
C LYS A 124 9.06 2.47 7.32
N ASP A 125 8.82 1.22 7.69
CA ASP A 125 8.88 0.07 6.79
C ASP A 125 7.47 -0.34 6.34
N PHE A 126 7.30 -0.54 5.04
CA PHE A 126 6.01 -0.82 4.43
C PHE A 126 6.04 -2.15 3.70
N ALA A 127 5.42 -3.16 4.32
CA ALA A 127 5.13 -4.41 3.64
C ALA A 127 4.01 -4.26 2.62
N SER A 128 3.88 -5.23 1.73
CA SER A 128 2.80 -5.27 0.75
C SER A 128 1.43 -5.35 1.42
N ILE A 129 0.50 -4.54 0.96
CA ILE A 129 -0.86 -4.43 1.49
C ILE A 129 -1.84 -4.85 0.41
N ASN A 130 -2.83 -5.67 0.77
CA ASN A 130 -3.86 -6.11 -0.16
C ASN A 130 -5.27 -5.89 0.42
N VAL A 131 -6.28 -5.91 -0.46
CA VAL A 131 -7.68 -5.71 -0.08
C VAL A 131 -8.23 -6.85 0.78
N LYS A 132 -7.62 -8.04 0.73
CA LYS A 132 -8.01 -9.18 1.56
C LYS A 132 -7.88 -8.85 3.05
N MET A 133 -6.83 -8.11 3.44
CA MET A 133 -6.63 -7.67 4.82
C MET A 133 -7.78 -6.79 5.33
N ALA A 134 -8.37 -5.95 4.47
CA ALA A 134 -9.54 -5.14 4.84
C ALA A 134 -10.78 -6.01 5.07
N LYS A 135 -10.97 -7.08 4.27
CA LYS A 135 -12.07 -8.04 4.46
C LYS A 135 -11.92 -8.83 5.76
N GLU A 136 -10.70 -9.24 6.10
CA GLU A 136 -10.39 -9.96 7.33
C GLU A 136 -10.56 -9.09 8.58
N GLN A 137 -10.48 -7.77 8.43
CA GLN A 137 -10.76 -6.79 9.47
C GLN A 137 -12.22 -6.31 9.48
N ASP A 138 -13.11 -6.97 8.75
CA ASP A 138 -14.54 -6.61 8.61
C ASP A 138 -14.79 -5.15 8.17
N LEU A 139 -13.87 -4.55 7.40
CA LEU A 139 -13.99 -3.19 6.90
C LEU A 139 -14.76 -3.13 5.57
N SER A 140 -15.56 -2.09 5.42
CA SER A 140 -16.18 -1.76 4.13
C SER A 140 -15.10 -1.52 3.06
N LEU A 141 -15.30 -2.07 1.87
CA LEU A 141 -14.35 -1.95 0.75
C LEU A 141 -14.49 -0.64 -0.03
N THR A 142 -15.17 0.36 0.53
CA THR A 142 -15.27 1.67 -0.12
C THR A 142 -13.89 2.35 -0.11
N PRO A 143 -13.50 3.03 -1.20
CA PRO A 143 -12.20 3.71 -1.29
C PRO A 143 -11.93 4.64 -0.11
N SER A 144 -12.93 5.36 0.38
CA SER A 144 -12.82 6.26 1.53
C SER A 144 -12.46 5.52 2.83
N THR A 145 -12.89 4.25 2.98
CA THR A 145 -12.61 3.45 4.17
C THR A 145 -11.23 2.81 4.14
N ILE A 146 -10.79 2.31 2.97
CA ILE A 146 -9.56 1.52 2.87
C ILE A 146 -8.34 2.30 2.37
N SER A 147 -8.53 3.51 1.80
CA SER A 147 -7.42 4.34 1.30
C SER A 147 -6.95 5.36 2.34
N GLY A 148 -5.66 5.57 2.38
CA GLY A 148 -5.03 6.63 3.19
C GLY A 148 -5.03 7.97 2.44
N ILE A 149 -4.61 9.04 3.14
CA ILE A 149 -4.45 10.39 2.56
C ILE A 149 -3.51 10.38 1.36
N CYS A 150 -2.52 9.48 1.34
CA CYS A 150 -1.58 9.30 0.23
C CYS A 150 -2.22 8.64 -1.02
N GLY A 151 -3.52 8.34 -1.03
CA GLY A 151 -4.22 7.67 -2.14
C GLY A 151 -3.95 6.16 -2.26
N ARG A 152 -3.02 5.59 -1.48
CA ARG A 152 -2.75 4.15 -1.42
C ARG A 152 -3.52 3.48 -0.29
N LEU A 153 -3.61 2.15 -0.30
CA LEU A 153 -4.21 1.40 0.81
C LEU A 153 -3.58 1.81 2.15
N LYS A 154 -4.40 1.91 3.18
CA LYS A 154 -3.99 2.29 4.54
C LYS A 154 -2.91 1.35 5.07
N CYS A 155 -1.80 1.90 5.53
CA CYS A 155 -0.70 1.12 6.10
C CYS A 155 -1.07 0.42 7.41
N CYS A 156 -2.03 0.95 8.17
CA CYS A 156 -2.53 0.31 9.38
C CYS A 156 -3.24 -1.03 9.09
N LEU A 157 -3.78 -1.27 7.89
CA LEU A 157 -4.35 -2.57 7.52
C LEU A 157 -3.34 -3.71 7.71
N LYS A 158 -2.09 -3.51 7.25
CA LYS A 158 -1.05 -4.52 7.45
C LYS A 158 -0.49 -4.49 8.88
N TYR A 159 -0.34 -3.32 9.45
CA TYR A 159 0.20 -3.16 10.80
C TYR A 159 -0.64 -3.87 11.86
N GLU A 160 -1.97 -3.78 11.74
CA GLU A 160 -2.91 -4.38 12.68
C GLU A 160 -3.33 -5.82 12.31
N HIS A 161 -2.98 -6.28 11.11
CA HIS A 161 -3.49 -7.51 10.52
C HIS A 161 -3.28 -8.76 11.38
N GLU A 162 -2.11 -8.91 11.96
CA GLU A 162 -1.78 -10.07 12.80
C GLU A 162 -2.64 -10.12 14.06
N GLY A 163 -2.83 -8.97 14.72
CA GLY A 163 -3.73 -8.87 15.87
C GLY A 163 -5.19 -9.19 15.52
N TYR A 164 -5.67 -8.80 14.34
CA TYR A 164 -7.01 -9.19 13.89
C TYR A 164 -7.14 -10.69 13.62
N LEU A 165 -6.11 -11.34 13.06
CA LEU A 165 -6.12 -12.79 12.88
C LEU A 165 -6.16 -13.54 14.22
N GLU A 166 -5.44 -13.07 15.24
CA GLU A 166 -5.49 -13.62 16.59
C GLU A 166 -6.88 -13.46 17.20
N LEU A 167 -7.50 -12.28 17.06
CA LEU A 167 -8.85 -12.01 17.55
C LEU A 167 -9.93 -12.82 16.80
N GLU A 168 -9.72 -13.08 15.50
CA GLU A 168 -10.62 -13.91 14.69
C GLU A 168 -10.53 -15.39 15.09
N ALA A 169 -9.39 -15.83 15.60
CA ALA A 169 -9.21 -17.21 16.03
C ALA A 169 -10.26 -17.60 17.07
N GLY A 170 -11.10 -18.60 16.71
CA GLY A 170 -12.20 -19.07 17.55
C GLY A 170 -13.43 -18.15 17.60
N MET A 171 -13.50 -17.07 16.80
CA MET A 171 -14.75 -16.33 16.62
C MET A 171 -15.68 -17.09 15.66
N PRO A 172 -16.97 -17.18 15.98
CA PRO A 172 -17.97 -17.72 15.07
C PRO A 172 -18.07 -16.87 13.80
N ARG A 173 -18.46 -17.51 12.69
CA ARG A 173 -18.63 -16.82 11.41
C ARG A 173 -20.04 -16.29 11.24
N ARG A 174 -20.19 -15.23 10.46
CA ARG A 174 -21.50 -14.76 10.00
C ARG A 174 -22.22 -15.88 9.26
N GLY A 175 -23.49 -16.14 9.62
CA GLY A 175 -24.30 -17.19 9.04
C GLY A 175 -24.24 -18.52 9.78
N ASP A 176 -23.34 -18.70 10.75
CA ASP A 176 -23.31 -19.90 11.57
C ASP A 176 -24.57 -19.98 12.47
N CYS A 177 -25.10 -21.20 12.64
CA CYS A 177 -26.15 -21.46 13.62
C CYS A 177 -25.52 -21.60 15.00
N CYS A 178 -26.16 -21.01 16.00
CA CYS A 178 -25.64 -20.97 17.36
C CYS A 178 -26.75 -21.08 18.40
N GLU A 179 -26.36 -21.44 19.59
CA GLU A 179 -27.18 -21.43 20.79
C GLU A 179 -26.57 -20.43 21.78
N CYS A 180 -27.38 -19.53 22.29
CA CYS A 180 -27.04 -18.59 23.34
C CYS A 180 -28.02 -18.70 24.48
N LYS A 181 -27.81 -17.98 25.58
CA LYS A 181 -28.70 -18.02 26.76
C LYS A 181 -30.16 -17.68 26.46
N GLU A 182 -30.42 -16.89 25.43
CA GLU A 182 -31.76 -16.43 25.05
C GLU A 182 -32.43 -17.33 23.99
N GLY A 183 -31.73 -18.36 23.48
CA GLY A 183 -32.29 -19.33 22.54
C GLY A 183 -31.37 -19.65 21.39
N ARG A 184 -31.94 -20.35 20.42
CA ARG A 184 -31.22 -20.71 19.15
C ARG A 184 -31.41 -19.61 18.13
N GLY A 185 -30.39 -19.43 17.28
CA GLY A 185 -30.45 -18.44 16.23
C GLY A 185 -29.28 -18.52 15.26
N ARG A 186 -29.19 -17.49 14.43
CA ARG A 186 -28.13 -17.37 13.43
C ARG A 186 -27.32 -16.09 13.67
N ILE A 187 -26.01 -16.18 13.53
CA ILE A 187 -25.11 -15.05 13.65
C ILE A 187 -25.25 -14.16 12.42
N ILE A 188 -25.72 -12.93 12.61
CA ILE A 188 -25.87 -11.92 11.54
C ILE A 188 -24.68 -10.98 11.46
N ASP A 189 -24.07 -10.67 12.62
CA ASP A 189 -22.92 -9.78 12.69
C ASP A 189 -21.96 -10.16 13.81
N ARG A 190 -20.72 -9.69 13.73
CA ARG A 190 -19.69 -9.93 14.73
C ARG A 190 -18.77 -8.71 14.86
N ASN A 191 -18.28 -8.47 16.04
CA ASN A 191 -17.29 -7.43 16.29
C ASN A 191 -16.02 -8.09 16.89
N LEU A 192 -14.96 -8.13 16.10
CA LEU A 192 -13.71 -8.79 16.48
C LEU A 192 -13.03 -8.11 17.66
N LEU A 193 -13.07 -6.76 17.73
CA LEU A 193 -12.40 -6.00 18.78
C LEU A 193 -13.06 -6.14 20.14
N THR A 194 -14.40 -6.15 20.18
CA THR A 194 -15.16 -6.30 21.43
C THR A 194 -15.48 -7.75 21.77
N GLN A 195 -15.13 -8.70 20.89
CA GLN A 195 -15.40 -10.13 21.01
C GLN A 195 -16.91 -10.41 21.26
N LYS A 196 -17.78 -9.65 20.55
CA LYS A 196 -19.25 -9.79 20.63
C LYS A 196 -19.80 -10.26 19.29
N VAL A 197 -20.87 -11.02 19.34
CA VAL A 197 -21.64 -11.49 18.18
C VAL A 197 -23.08 -11.01 18.30
N VAL A 198 -23.69 -10.73 17.16
CA VAL A 198 -25.11 -10.38 17.07
C VAL A 198 -25.83 -11.59 16.51
N VAL A 199 -26.72 -12.16 17.32
CA VAL A 199 -27.50 -13.36 16.99
C VAL A 199 -28.94 -12.94 16.69
N GLN A 200 -29.48 -13.41 15.59
CA GLN A 200 -30.91 -13.33 15.29
C GLN A 200 -31.55 -14.63 15.74
N LEU A 201 -32.46 -14.54 16.73
CA LEU A 201 -33.16 -15.68 17.28
C LEU A 201 -34.19 -16.23 16.26
N ASP A 202 -34.27 -17.56 16.14
CA ASP A 202 -35.17 -18.22 15.20
C ASP A 202 -36.64 -18.07 15.61
N ASP A 203 -36.95 -18.08 16.93
CA ASP A 203 -38.30 -18.05 17.45
C ASP A 203 -38.96 -16.68 17.37
N THR A 204 -38.21 -15.62 17.73
CA THR A 204 -38.77 -14.26 17.92
C THR A 204 -38.30 -13.29 16.84
N ASN A 205 -37.37 -13.69 15.99
CA ASN A 205 -36.73 -12.85 14.98
C ASN A 205 -36.02 -11.62 15.56
N ARG A 206 -35.84 -11.59 16.91
CA ARG A 206 -35.14 -10.52 17.62
C ARG A 206 -33.63 -10.67 17.47
N THR A 207 -32.94 -9.54 17.48
CA THR A 207 -31.48 -9.50 17.49
C THR A 207 -30.98 -9.30 18.91
N VAL A 208 -30.04 -10.15 19.31
CA VAL A 208 -29.41 -10.11 20.63
C VAL A 208 -27.90 -10.03 20.46
N THR A 209 -27.25 -9.21 21.29
CA THR A 209 -25.80 -9.11 21.30
C THR A 209 -25.23 -9.88 22.47
N CYS A 210 -24.50 -10.94 22.18
CA CYS A 210 -23.87 -11.81 23.17
C CYS A 210 -22.35 -11.75 23.11
N PRO A 211 -21.65 -11.89 24.26
CA PRO A 211 -20.21 -12.14 24.21
C PRO A 211 -19.93 -13.50 23.59
N LYS A 212 -18.81 -13.66 22.93
CA LYS A 212 -18.36 -14.89 22.25
C LYS A 212 -18.43 -16.12 23.17
N GLU A 213 -18.10 -15.95 24.44
CA GLU A 213 -18.02 -17.02 25.44
C GLU A 213 -19.38 -17.65 25.75
N GLU A 214 -20.46 -16.90 25.54
CA GLU A 214 -21.85 -17.35 25.82
C GLU A 214 -22.53 -17.97 24.58
N VAL A 215 -21.80 -18.09 23.48
CA VAL A 215 -22.32 -18.55 22.18
C VAL A 215 -21.66 -19.87 21.79
N THR A 216 -22.47 -20.92 21.70
CA THR A 216 -22.01 -22.22 21.18
C THR A 216 -22.46 -22.43 19.74
N VAL A 217 -21.49 -22.63 18.82
CA VAL A 217 -21.80 -22.87 17.43
C VAL A 217 -22.33 -24.29 17.24
N ILE A 218 -23.49 -24.40 16.64
CA ILE A 218 -24.12 -25.68 16.30
C ILE A 218 -23.94 -25.91 14.82
N TYR A 219 -23.17 -26.94 14.44
CA TYR A 219 -23.05 -27.35 13.04
C TYR A 219 -24.16 -28.35 12.72
N PRO A 220 -25.13 -28.04 11.82
CA PRO A 220 -26.10 -29.02 11.38
C PRO A 220 -25.37 -30.20 10.71
N GLU A 221 -25.81 -31.43 10.98
CA GLU A 221 -25.16 -32.65 10.50
C GLU A 221 -24.95 -32.70 8.97
N LYS A 222 -25.85 -32.09 8.21
CA LYS A 222 -25.71 -31.90 6.76
C LYS A 222 -24.46 -31.11 6.33
N TYR A 223 -23.95 -30.25 7.19
CA TYR A 223 -22.75 -29.46 6.89
C TYR A 223 -21.45 -30.24 7.13
N LYS A 224 -21.47 -31.24 8.01
CA LYS A 224 -20.34 -32.14 8.28
C LYS A 224 -20.10 -33.08 7.10
N ILE A 225 -21.14 -33.53 6.43
CA ILE A 225 -21.09 -34.42 5.27
C ILE A 225 -20.45 -33.72 4.08
N GLN A 226 -20.84 -32.48 3.79
CA GLN A 226 -20.27 -31.71 2.66
C GLN A 226 -18.79 -31.33 2.82
N LYS A 227 -18.29 -31.21 4.05
CA LYS A 227 -16.86 -30.97 4.30
C LYS A 227 -16.00 -32.23 4.11
N LYS A 228 -16.55 -33.42 4.39
CA LYS A 228 -15.85 -34.68 4.16
C LYS A 228 -15.67 -34.98 2.66
N ASP A 229 -16.70 -34.73 1.86
CA ASP A 229 -16.67 -34.96 0.44
C ASP A 229 -15.71 -34.03 -0.34
N LYS A 230 -15.42 -32.87 0.20
CA LYS A 230 -14.44 -31.94 -0.42
C LYS A 230 -12.97 -32.25 -0.10
N ASN A 231 -12.71 -33.05 0.95
CA ASN A 231 -11.34 -33.42 1.32
C ASN A 231 -10.91 -34.80 0.75
N GLU A 232 -11.86 -35.61 0.31
CA GLU A 232 -11.55 -36.97 -0.26
C GLU A 232 -11.49 -36.98 -1.79
N GLY A 233 -11.79 -35.87 -2.49
CA GLY A 233 -11.79 -35.78 -3.95
C GLY A 233 -10.48 -35.29 -4.60
N GLY A 234 -9.37 -35.34 -3.90
CA GLY A 234 -8.07 -34.77 -4.37
C GLY A 234 -6.93 -35.81 -4.45
N ASN A 235 -7.19 -37.02 -4.88
CA ASN A 235 -6.08 -37.89 -5.30
C ASN A 235 -6.61 -39.04 -6.19
N GLY A 236 -6.41 -38.95 -7.49
CA GLY A 236 -6.79 -40.05 -8.38
C GLY A 236 -6.57 -39.74 -9.85
N ASN A 237 -5.39 -40.10 -10.30
CA ASN A 237 -5.16 -40.62 -11.66
C ASN A 237 -5.10 -39.67 -12.86
N ASN A 238 -3.90 -39.23 -13.08
CA ASN A 238 -3.40 -38.95 -14.41
C ASN A 238 -2.65 -40.22 -14.91
N ASN A 239 -3.29 -41.03 -15.71
CA ASN A 239 -2.58 -41.93 -16.65
C ASN A 239 -3.51 -42.38 -17.77
N ASN A 240 -2.99 -42.32 -18.97
CA ASN A 240 -3.42 -42.93 -20.22
C ASN A 240 -4.48 -42.21 -21.05
N ARG A 241 -4.01 -41.53 -22.06
CA ARG A 241 -4.52 -41.74 -23.43
C ARG A 241 -3.37 -41.58 -24.41
N ASP A 242 -2.79 -42.73 -24.72
CA ASP A 242 -2.03 -42.97 -25.94
C ASP A 242 -2.96 -43.03 -27.16
N ARG A 243 -2.42 -42.48 -28.26
CA ARG A 243 -2.57 -42.90 -29.67
C ARG A 243 -3.95 -43.05 -30.31
N ASN A 244 -4.18 -42.19 -31.31
CA ASN A 244 -4.27 -42.61 -32.74
C ASN A 244 -4.46 -41.35 -33.60
N ASN A 245 -3.50 -41.00 -34.35
CA ASN A 245 -3.22 -41.11 -35.78
C ASN A 245 -4.47 -41.23 -36.67
N HIS A 246 -4.72 -40.21 -37.51
CA HIS A 246 -4.95 -40.39 -38.93
C HIS A 246 -4.89 -39.08 -39.71
N ASN A 247 -3.96 -39.09 -40.64
CA ASN A 247 -3.84 -38.35 -41.89
C ASN A 247 -5.13 -37.71 -42.46
N ASN A 248 -5.08 -36.52 -43.02
CA ASN A 248 -4.96 -36.33 -44.47
C ASN A 248 -4.99 -34.86 -44.89
N HIS A 249 -4.06 -34.54 -45.77
CA HIS A 249 -4.14 -33.70 -46.97
C HIS A 249 -4.90 -32.37 -46.87
N GLY A 250 -4.36 -31.21 -47.16
CA GLY A 250 -3.67 -30.83 -48.37
C GLY A 250 -4.14 -29.44 -48.78
N GLY A 251 -3.30 -28.62 -49.31
CA GLY A 251 -3.70 -27.49 -50.15
C GLY A 251 -3.25 -26.11 -49.66
N ASN A 252 -2.04 -25.77 -49.97
CA ASN A 252 -1.56 -24.78 -50.97
C ASN A 252 -2.33 -23.50 -51.10
N GLY A 253 -1.60 -22.37 -50.92
CA GLY A 253 -1.97 -21.16 -51.60
C GLY A 253 -1.35 -19.88 -50.95
N LYS A 254 -0.03 -19.72 -51.14
CA LYS A 254 0.66 -18.57 -51.78
C LYS A 254 0.29 -17.15 -51.30
N HIS A 255 1.25 -16.51 -50.64
CA HIS A 255 1.64 -15.10 -50.86
C HIS A 255 1.82 -14.76 -52.37
N PRO A 256 1.88 -13.55 -52.88
CA PRO A 256 2.51 -12.34 -52.36
C PRO A 256 1.91 -11.02 -52.96
N PRO A 257 2.73 -10.00 -53.33
CA PRO A 257 3.23 -8.92 -52.49
C PRO A 257 2.94 -7.49 -53.06
N LYS A 258 3.41 -6.47 -52.29
CA LYS A 258 3.93 -5.15 -52.76
C LYS A 258 3.36 -4.48 -54.03
N ASN A 259 3.07 -3.20 -53.88
CA ASN A 259 3.70 -2.04 -54.56
C ASN A 259 2.92 -0.78 -54.19
N ASN A 260 3.53 0.23 -53.64
CA ASN A 260 4.43 1.25 -54.26
C ASN A 260 3.69 2.15 -55.25
N GLN A 261 3.86 3.38 -55.00
CA GLN A 261 3.99 4.55 -55.90
C GLN A 261 2.92 5.64 -55.74
N ASN A 262 3.39 6.72 -55.22
CA ASN A 262 3.73 7.92 -55.95
C ASN A 262 2.64 8.96 -56.22
N GLY A 263 3.06 10.13 -55.95
CA GLY A 263 2.72 11.33 -56.69
C GLY A 263 1.75 12.23 -55.90
N GLY A 264 2.07 13.38 -55.47
CA GLY A 264 2.69 14.45 -56.15
C GLY A 264 1.88 15.71 -55.93
N SER A 265 2.54 16.71 -55.46
CA SER A 265 2.46 18.11 -55.92
C SER A 265 1.29 19.04 -55.55
N ASN A 266 1.73 20.18 -55.06
CA ASN A 266 1.21 21.53 -55.25
C ASN A 266 -0.01 21.90 -54.39
N GLY A 267 -0.02 23.00 -53.70
CA GLY A 267 0.57 24.31 -53.79
C GLY A 267 -0.37 25.32 -53.20
N ASN A 268 0.20 26.36 -52.67
CA ASN A 268 -0.38 27.67 -52.43
C ASN A 268 -1.64 27.84 -51.52
N HIS A 269 -1.52 28.37 -50.37
CA HIS A 269 -1.60 29.80 -50.03
C HIS A 269 -1.13 29.98 -48.59
#